data_2c6ed60def99badbad65c206e3404589
#
_entry.id   2c6ed60def99badbad65c206e3404589
#
_cell.length_a   1.000
_cell.length_b   1.000
_cell.length_c   1.000
_cell.angle_alpha   90.00
_cell.angle_beta   90.00
_cell.angle_gamma   90.00
#
_symmetry.space_group_name_H-M   'P 1'
#
loop_
_entity.id
_entity.type
_entity.pdbx_description
1 polymer ?
#
loop_
_entity_poly.entity_id
_entity_poly.type
_entity_poly.pdbx_seq_one_letter_code
_entity_poly.pdbx_strand_id
1 'polypeptide(L)'
;VTRFLPEQSQPEQHRFAFAYTVTVLNNGQLPARLLSRHWVITDGDGKVEEVRGPGVIGQQPLIAAGASHTYSSGTVMATTVGNMQGSYQMQAEDGKQFEAVIAPFRLAVPGALH
;
A
#
# COMPACT_ATOMS: atom_id res chain seq x y z
N VAL A 1 -3.80 6.31 5.97
CA VAL A 1 -5.15 6.16 6.52
C VAL A 1 -5.72 4.80 6.12
N THR A 2 -6.23 4.07 7.09
CA THR A 2 -6.81 2.76 6.85
C THR A 2 -8.25 2.72 7.35
N ARG A 3 -9.07 1.87 6.73
CA ARG A 3 -10.47 1.71 7.13
C ARG A 3 -10.90 0.27 6.93
N PHE A 4 -11.54 -0.31 7.97
CA PHE A 4 -12.18 -1.60 7.86
C PHE A 4 -13.47 -1.47 7.04
N LEU A 5 -13.72 -2.46 6.16
CA LEU A 5 -14.88 -2.47 5.27
C LEU A 5 -15.82 -3.62 5.67
N PRO A 6 -16.72 -3.40 6.66
CA PRO A 6 -17.60 -4.48 7.11
C PRO A 6 -18.52 -5.00 6.00
N GLU A 7 -18.98 -4.12 5.12
CA GLU A 7 -19.89 -4.48 4.03
C GLU A 7 -19.24 -5.37 2.97
N GLN A 8 -17.91 -5.42 2.93
CA GLN A 8 -17.16 -6.25 2.00
C GLN A 8 -16.46 -7.42 2.69
N SER A 9 -16.69 -7.58 3.99
CA SER A 9 -16.06 -8.62 4.78
C SER A 9 -17.02 -9.80 4.96
N GLN A 10 -16.44 -10.98 5.21
CA GLN A 10 -17.17 -12.20 5.53
C GLN A 10 -16.49 -12.85 6.74
N PRO A 11 -16.73 -12.32 7.96
CA PRO A 11 -16.04 -12.79 9.16
C PRO A 11 -16.22 -14.28 9.44
N GLU A 12 -17.40 -14.84 9.12
CA GLU A 12 -17.67 -16.27 9.28
C GLU A 12 -16.81 -17.14 8.36
N GLN A 13 -16.22 -16.54 7.34
CA GLN A 13 -15.29 -17.23 6.44
C GLN A 13 -13.85 -16.73 6.64
N HIS A 14 -13.59 -16.02 7.73
CA HIS A 14 -12.27 -15.44 8.02
C HIS A 14 -11.78 -14.54 6.90
N ARG A 15 -12.65 -13.64 6.42
CA ARG A 15 -12.32 -12.69 5.36
C ARG A 15 -12.62 -11.29 5.87
N PHE A 16 -11.57 -10.49 6.06
CA PHE A 16 -11.66 -9.13 6.58
C PHE A 16 -11.08 -8.18 5.56
N ALA A 17 -11.94 -7.31 5.02
CA ALA A 17 -11.57 -6.37 3.96
C ALA A 17 -11.24 -5.00 4.54
N PHE A 18 -10.15 -4.41 4.02
CA PHE A 18 -9.69 -3.09 4.44
C PHE A 18 -9.41 -2.22 3.23
N ALA A 19 -9.67 -0.93 3.38
CA ALA A 19 -9.21 0.08 2.45
C ALA A 19 -8.03 0.83 3.06
N TYR A 20 -7.11 1.25 2.21
CA TYR A 20 -5.99 2.08 2.64
C TYR A 20 -5.75 3.19 1.62
N THR A 21 -5.25 4.32 2.11
CA THR A 21 -4.92 5.47 1.28
C THR A 21 -3.46 5.81 1.51
N VAL A 22 -2.71 5.93 0.42
CA VAL A 22 -1.29 6.23 0.45
C VAL A 22 -1.03 7.51 -0.32
N THR A 23 -0.21 8.38 0.25
CA THR A 23 0.26 9.59 -0.43
C THR A 23 1.76 9.44 -0.67
N VAL A 24 2.15 9.55 -1.94
CA VAL A 24 3.55 9.50 -2.36
C VAL A 24 4.00 10.92 -2.64
N LEU A 25 4.91 11.45 -1.81
CA LEU A 25 5.42 12.81 -1.93
C LEU A 25 6.79 12.80 -2.59
N ASN A 26 6.97 13.61 -3.63
CA ASN A 26 8.27 13.77 -4.27
C ASN A 26 9.02 14.94 -3.62
N ASN A 27 9.93 14.63 -2.71
CA ASN A 27 10.79 15.62 -2.04
C ASN A 27 12.04 15.96 -2.84
N GLY A 28 12.21 15.35 -4.01
CA GLY A 28 13.40 15.55 -4.83
C GLY A 28 13.34 16.80 -5.66
N GLN A 29 14.35 16.97 -6.49
CA GLN A 29 14.51 18.15 -7.34
C GLN A 29 13.99 17.89 -8.77
N LEU A 30 13.74 16.62 -9.13
CA LEU A 30 13.31 16.23 -10.46
C LEU A 30 11.97 15.50 -10.39
N PRO A 31 11.16 15.58 -11.46
CA PRO A 31 10.00 14.71 -11.56
C PRO A 31 10.41 13.24 -11.51
N ALA A 32 9.57 12.41 -10.93
CA ALA A 32 9.81 10.97 -10.85
C ALA A 32 8.54 10.20 -11.18
N ARG A 33 8.71 9.10 -11.91
CA ARG A 33 7.60 8.22 -12.27
C ARG A 33 7.59 7.01 -11.37
N LEU A 34 6.41 6.68 -10.88
CA LEU A 34 6.19 5.46 -10.10
C LEU A 34 5.99 4.32 -11.08
N LEU A 35 6.97 3.42 -11.17
CA LEU A 35 6.98 2.35 -12.15
C LEU A 35 6.24 1.12 -11.68
N SER A 36 6.47 0.70 -10.44
CA SER A 36 5.92 -0.54 -9.91
C SER A 36 5.79 -0.48 -8.39
N ARG A 37 5.06 -1.45 -7.86
CA ARG A 37 4.83 -1.58 -6.42
C ARG A 37 5.19 -2.98 -5.94
N HIS A 38 5.60 -3.06 -4.68
CA HIS A 38 5.81 -4.31 -3.99
C HIS A 38 5.22 -4.17 -2.58
N TRP A 39 4.25 -5.01 -2.26
CA TRP A 39 3.63 -5.05 -0.94
C TRP A 39 3.97 -6.35 -0.24
N VAL A 40 4.21 -6.26 1.06
CA VAL A 40 4.36 -7.41 1.95
C VAL A 40 3.27 -7.27 3.01
N ILE A 41 2.34 -8.21 3.03
CA ILE A 41 1.18 -8.20 3.92
C ILE A 41 1.33 -9.36 4.88
N THR A 42 1.39 -9.06 6.18
CA THR A 42 1.52 -10.07 7.24
C THR A 42 0.26 -10.06 8.07
N ASP A 43 -0.46 -11.18 8.13
CA ASP A 43 -1.67 -11.27 8.93
C ASP A 43 -1.34 -11.57 10.42
N GLY A 44 -2.38 -11.65 11.25
CA GLY A 44 -2.23 -11.85 12.68
C GLY A 44 -1.68 -13.23 13.07
N ASP A 45 -1.73 -14.19 12.16
CA ASP A 45 -1.18 -15.52 12.35
C ASP A 45 0.27 -15.65 11.85
N GLY A 46 0.83 -14.55 11.34
CA GLY A 46 2.19 -14.53 10.81
C GLY A 46 2.31 -14.98 9.37
N LYS A 47 1.17 -15.23 8.68
CA LYS A 47 1.20 -15.59 7.28
C LYS A 47 1.56 -14.36 6.46
N VAL A 48 2.52 -14.52 5.54
CA VAL A 48 3.03 -13.46 4.69
C VAL A 48 2.57 -13.66 3.25
N GLU A 49 2.05 -12.59 2.65
CA GLU A 49 1.68 -12.56 1.25
C GLU A 49 2.41 -11.40 0.58
N GLU A 50 2.97 -11.63 -0.59
CA GLU A 50 3.64 -10.58 -1.35
C GLU A 50 2.85 -10.29 -2.63
N VAL A 51 2.71 -9.00 -2.94
CA VAL A 51 2.02 -8.55 -4.14
C VAL A 51 2.95 -7.63 -4.91
N ARG A 52 3.20 -7.94 -6.17
CA ARG A 52 4.01 -7.10 -7.06
C ARG A 52 3.21 -6.80 -8.31
N GLY A 53 3.39 -5.60 -8.84
CA GLY A 53 2.72 -5.22 -10.07
C GLY A 53 3.16 -3.86 -10.57
N PRO A 54 2.82 -3.54 -11.85
CA PRO A 54 3.16 -2.24 -12.41
C PRO A 54 2.26 -1.16 -11.84
N GLY A 55 2.85 0.00 -11.54
CA GLY A 55 2.12 1.19 -11.14
C GLY A 55 1.24 1.04 -9.92
N VAL A 56 0.25 1.91 -9.81
CA VAL A 56 -0.78 1.89 -8.77
C VAL A 56 -2.12 2.19 -9.42
N ILE A 57 -3.12 1.32 -9.17
CA ILE A 57 -4.49 1.46 -9.70
C ILE A 57 -4.45 1.71 -11.23
N GLY A 58 -3.67 0.89 -11.94
CA GLY A 58 -3.60 0.97 -13.40
C GLY A 58 -2.84 2.16 -13.96
N GLN A 59 -2.12 2.92 -13.12
CA GLN A 59 -1.41 4.12 -13.54
C GLN A 59 0.05 4.06 -13.12
N GLN A 60 0.91 4.69 -13.94
CA GLN A 60 2.30 4.95 -13.58
C GLN A 60 2.48 6.46 -13.49
N PRO A 61 2.03 7.08 -12.39
CA PRO A 61 1.97 8.53 -12.31
C PRO A 61 3.37 9.16 -12.33
N LEU A 62 3.46 10.27 -13.05
CA LEU A 62 4.65 11.13 -13.01
C LEU A 62 4.39 12.19 -11.95
N ILE A 63 5.23 12.21 -10.91
CA ILE A 63 5.05 13.11 -9.77
C ILE A 63 6.09 14.23 -9.89
N ALA A 64 5.62 15.46 -10.10
CA ALA A 64 6.51 16.63 -10.20
C ALA A 64 7.27 16.85 -8.89
N ALA A 65 8.41 17.50 -8.98
CA ALA A 65 9.18 17.86 -7.78
C ALA A 65 8.30 18.70 -6.83
N GLY A 66 8.28 18.33 -5.56
CA GLY A 66 7.45 19.00 -4.56
C GLY A 66 5.98 18.63 -4.58
N ALA A 67 5.53 17.83 -5.54
CA ALA A 67 4.14 17.41 -5.64
C ALA A 67 3.93 16.04 -5.01
N SER A 68 2.67 15.62 -4.94
CA SER A 68 2.31 14.31 -4.39
C SER A 68 1.26 13.63 -5.25
N HIS A 69 1.17 12.30 -5.10
CA HIS A 69 0.13 11.49 -5.71
C HIS A 69 -0.53 10.68 -4.61
N THR A 70 -1.85 10.76 -4.52
CA THR A 70 -2.62 10.02 -3.51
C THR A 70 -3.52 9.03 -4.22
N TYR A 71 -3.57 7.80 -3.70
CA TYR A 71 -4.49 6.80 -4.21
C TYR A 71 -5.01 5.94 -3.07
N SER A 72 -6.13 5.28 -3.33
CA SER A 72 -6.72 4.34 -2.38
C SER A 72 -6.87 2.98 -3.04
N SER A 73 -6.69 1.94 -2.26
CA SER A 73 -6.86 0.57 -2.70
C SER A 73 -7.33 -0.27 -1.53
N GLY A 74 -7.44 -1.57 -1.72
CA GLY A 74 -7.92 -2.46 -0.67
C GLY A 74 -7.17 -3.77 -0.61
N THR A 75 -7.37 -4.47 0.49
CA THR A 75 -6.83 -5.80 0.70
C THR A 75 -7.78 -6.62 1.56
N VAL A 76 -7.66 -7.94 1.49
CA VAL A 76 -8.43 -8.87 2.31
C VAL A 76 -7.47 -9.75 3.08
N MET A 77 -7.69 -9.87 4.38
CA MET A 77 -6.89 -10.75 5.25
C MET A 77 -7.76 -11.80 5.90
N ALA A 78 -7.12 -12.88 6.36
CA ALA A 78 -7.80 -13.96 7.07
C ALA A 78 -7.97 -13.68 8.57
N THR A 79 -7.38 -12.62 9.08
CA THR A 79 -7.40 -12.26 10.51
C THR A 79 -7.89 -10.83 10.71
N THR A 80 -8.26 -10.49 11.95
CA THR A 80 -8.79 -9.16 12.28
C THR A 80 -7.71 -8.08 12.38
N VAL A 81 -6.45 -8.47 12.45
CA VAL A 81 -5.31 -7.54 12.52
C VAL A 81 -4.21 -8.03 11.61
N GLY A 82 -3.41 -7.09 11.13
CA GLY A 82 -2.26 -7.40 10.31
C GLY A 82 -1.46 -6.14 10.00
N ASN A 83 -0.41 -6.30 9.22
CA ASN A 83 0.47 -5.21 8.83
C ASN A 83 0.70 -5.23 7.32
N MET A 84 0.88 -4.04 6.76
CA MET A 84 1.36 -3.88 5.40
C MET A 84 2.63 -3.05 5.41
N GLN A 85 3.56 -3.41 4.55
CA GLN A 85 4.76 -2.62 4.27
C GLN A 85 5.18 -2.91 2.85
N GLY A 86 6.06 -2.10 2.32
CA GLY A 86 6.50 -2.35 0.96
C GLY A 86 7.35 -1.25 0.40
N SER A 87 7.31 -1.13 -0.92
CA SER A 87 8.10 -0.13 -1.63
C SER A 87 7.52 0.15 -3.00
N TYR A 88 7.87 1.32 -3.54
CA TYR A 88 7.63 1.66 -4.93
C TYR A 88 8.98 1.74 -5.64
N GLN A 89 9.04 1.23 -6.86
CA GLN A 89 10.20 1.39 -7.72
C GLN A 89 9.97 2.62 -8.57
N MET A 90 10.86 3.61 -8.44
CA MET A 90 10.70 4.93 -9.03
C MET A 90 11.80 5.18 -10.05
N GLN A 91 11.52 6.07 -11.01
CA GLN A 91 12.53 6.53 -11.96
C GLN A 91 12.44 8.04 -12.11
N ALA A 92 13.54 8.71 -11.79
CA ALA A 92 13.63 10.16 -11.95
C ALA A 92 13.79 10.54 -13.42
N GLU A 93 13.53 11.80 -13.74
CA GLU A 93 13.58 12.31 -15.10
C GLU A 93 14.94 12.10 -15.76
N ASP A 94 16.03 12.08 -14.97
CA ASP A 94 17.39 11.82 -15.48
C ASP A 94 17.69 10.35 -15.73
N GLY A 95 16.69 9.48 -15.56
CA GLY A 95 16.83 8.03 -15.78
C GLY A 95 17.29 7.24 -14.58
N LYS A 96 17.65 7.88 -13.47
CA LYS A 96 18.05 7.17 -12.25
C LYS A 96 16.87 6.49 -11.62
N GLN A 97 17.05 5.23 -11.27
CA GLN A 97 16.02 4.46 -10.57
C GLN A 97 16.35 4.40 -9.08
N PHE A 98 15.30 4.41 -8.27
CA PHE A 98 15.44 4.34 -6.83
C PHE A 98 14.18 3.71 -6.23
N GLU A 99 14.28 3.33 -4.96
CA GLU A 99 13.18 2.71 -4.23
C GLU A 99 12.65 3.68 -3.19
N ALA A 100 11.33 3.85 -3.17
CA ALA A 100 10.64 4.61 -2.12
C ALA A 100 10.05 3.60 -1.14
N VAL A 101 10.57 3.56 0.08
CA VAL A 101 10.15 2.59 1.09
C VAL A 101 8.86 3.07 1.75
N ILE A 102 7.93 2.13 1.95
CA ILE A 102 6.68 2.37 2.68
C ILE A 102 6.84 1.74 4.06
N ALA A 103 6.86 2.59 5.09
CA ALA A 103 6.97 2.12 6.46
C ALA A 103 5.77 1.23 6.82
N PRO A 104 5.94 0.23 7.70
CA PRO A 104 4.83 -0.63 8.10
C PRO A 104 3.69 0.17 8.69
N PHE A 105 2.46 -0.23 8.35
CA PHE A 105 1.26 0.31 8.98
C PHE A 105 0.30 -0.84 9.29
N ARG A 106 -0.56 -0.60 10.28
CA ARG A 106 -1.45 -1.61 10.81
C ARG A 106 -2.80 -1.57 10.13
N LEU A 107 -3.38 -2.76 9.91
CA LEU A 107 -4.78 -2.95 9.56
C LEU A 107 -5.44 -3.64 10.73
N ALA A 108 -6.53 -3.09 11.24
CA ALA A 108 -7.23 -3.69 12.38
C ALA A 108 -8.72 -3.41 12.30
N VAL A 109 -9.51 -4.45 12.59
CA VAL A 109 -10.94 -4.29 12.80
C VAL A 109 -11.13 -3.50 14.09
N PRO A 110 -11.99 -2.46 14.11
CA PRO A 110 -12.23 -1.69 15.34
C PRO A 110 -12.63 -2.61 16.49
N GLY A 111 -11.98 -2.43 17.63
CA GLY A 111 -12.24 -3.23 18.83
C GLY A 111 -11.58 -4.60 18.85
N ALA A 112 -10.80 -4.96 17.84
CA ALA A 112 -10.09 -6.23 17.83
C ALA A 112 -8.99 -6.25 18.89
N LEU A 113 -8.82 -7.41 19.53
CA LEU A 113 -7.71 -7.63 20.48
C LEU A 113 -6.44 -7.96 19.71
N HIS A 114 -5.36 -7.34 20.11
CA HIS A 114 -4.07 -7.55 19.46
C HIS A 114 -2.89 -7.21 20.35
#